data_3a35ea17df354ccf3ca1c39f79de6efb
#
_entry.id   3a35ea17df354ccf3ca1c39f79de6efb
#
_cell.length_a   1.000
_cell.length_b   1.000
_cell.length_c   1.000
_cell.angle_alpha   90.00
_cell.angle_beta   90.00
_cell.angle_gamma   90.00
#
_symmetry.space_group_name_H-M   'P 1'
#
loop_
_entity.id
_entity.type
_entity.pdbx_description
1 polymer ?
#
loop_
_entity_poly.entity_id
_entity_poly.type
_entity_poly.pdbx_seq_one_letter_code
_entity_poly.pdbx_strand_id
1 'polypeptide(L)'
;MWVHNYCLIHQIVRLERYLFSVVTKKLTPEQITKLNIDPTSLPKHVSVIMDGNGRWAQERSLPRTDGHLQGEEALFECVEAAIELNIPWLTAY
;
A
#
# COMPACT_ATOMS: atom_id res chain seq x y z
N MET A 1 -9.20 14.05 17.85
CA MET A 1 -10.13 14.35 16.74
C MET A 1 -9.51 15.19 15.63
N TRP A 2 -8.62 16.12 15.92
CA TRP A 2 -7.89 16.92 14.92
C TRP A 2 -6.79 16.17 14.18
N VAL A 3 -6.19 15.16 14.80
CA VAL A 3 -5.11 14.34 14.21
C VAL A 3 -5.63 13.46 13.04
N HIS A 4 -6.90 13.07 13.07
CA HIS A 4 -7.51 12.26 11.98
C HIS A 4 -7.67 13.04 10.68
N ASN A 5 -8.03 14.31 10.74
CA ASN A 5 -8.25 15.13 9.53
C ASN A 5 -6.93 15.57 8.88
N TYR A 6 -5.88 15.82 9.67
CA TYR A 6 -4.56 16.17 9.13
C TYR A 6 -3.90 14.98 8.42
N CYS A 7 -4.07 13.78 8.97
CA CYS A 7 -3.59 12.56 8.36
C CYS A 7 -4.31 12.26 7.04
N LEU A 8 -5.62 12.50 6.96
CA LEU A 8 -6.42 12.26 5.76
C LEU A 8 -6.03 13.20 4.61
N ILE A 9 -5.85 14.49 4.89
CA ILE A 9 -5.51 15.50 3.87
C ILE A 9 -4.08 15.28 3.35
N HIS A 10 -3.13 14.97 4.23
CA HIS A 10 -1.77 14.61 3.81
C HIS A 10 -1.72 13.31 3.02
N GLN A 11 -2.55 12.33 3.38
CA GLN A 11 -2.67 11.09 2.64
C GLN A 11 -3.29 11.29 1.26
N ILE A 12 -4.30 12.15 1.13
CA ILE A 12 -4.96 12.43 -0.16
C ILE A 12 -4.00 13.16 -1.11
N VAL A 13 -3.28 14.18 -0.64
CA VAL A 13 -2.29 14.93 -1.47
C VAL A 13 -1.10 14.05 -1.87
N ARG A 14 -0.68 13.15 -0.98
CA ARG A 14 0.40 12.19 -1.28
C ARG A 14 -0.08 11.10 -2.26
N LEU A 15 -1.34 10.67 -2.14
CA LEU A 15 -1.99 9.75 -3.07
C LEU A 15 -2.13 10.34 -4.48
N GLU A 16 -2.46 11.60 -4.63
CA GLU A 16 -2.58 12.22 -5.95
C GLU A 16 -1.23 12.27 -6.70
N ARG A 17 -0.16 12.64 -6.02
CA ARG A 17 1.19 12.62 -6.58
C ARG A 17 1.67 11.20 -6.90
N TYR A 18 1.29 10.26 -6.07
CA TYR A 18 1.65 8.86 -6.18
C TYR A 18 0.86 8.16 -7.28
N LEU A 19 -0.46 8.39 -7.35
CA LEU A 19 -1.33 7.85 -8.40
C LEU A 19 -0.87 8.31 -9.79
N PHE A 20 -0.43 9.54 -9.95
CA PHE A 20 0.10 10.02 -11.23
C PHE A 20 1.38 9.30 -11.65
N SER A 21 2.23 8.95 -10.70
CA SER A 21 3.46 8.17 -10.94
C SER A 21 3.17 6.68 -11.21
N VAL A 22 2.14 6.12 -10.61
CA VAL A 22 1.85 4.68 -10.57
C VAL A 22 0.88 4.25 -11.67
N VAL A 23 -0.02 5.11 -12.11
CA VAL A 23 -0.93 4.83 -13.25
C VAL A 23 -0.15 4.45 -14.52
N THR A 24 1.11 4.87 -14.64
CA THR A 24 2.00 4.48 -15.75
C THR A 24 2.65 3.10 -15.57
N LYS A 25 2.51 2.45 -14.40
CA LYS A 25 3.18 1.18 -14.08
C LYS A 25 2.28 -0.05 -14.17
N LYS A 26 1.06 0.09 -14.67
CA LYS A 26 0.14 -1.04 -14.82
C LYS A 26 0.72 -2.09 -15.76
N LEU A 27 0.94 -3.30 -15.25
CA LEU A 27 1.47 -4.40 -16.03
C LEU A 27 0.43 -4.93 -17.02
N THR A 28 0.88 -5.33 -18.20
CA THR A 28 0.06 -6.07 -19.15
C THR A 28 -0.13 -7.50 -18.69
N PRO A 29 -1.18 -8.23 -19.17
CA PRO A 29 -1.35 -9.65 -18.86
C PRO A 29 -0.11 -10.49 -19.20
N GLU A 30 0.60 -10.18 -20.29
CA GLU A 30 1.83 -10.86 -20.67
C GLU A 30 2.97 -10.61 -19.68
N GLN A 31 3.10 -9.41 -19.17
CA GLN A 31 4.09 -9.07 -18.14
C GLN A 31 3.80 -9.80 -16.82
N ILE A 32 2.54 -9.88 -16.42
CA ILE A 32 2.10 -10.62 -15.22
C ILE A 32 2.41 -12.12 -15.37
N THR A 33 2.16 -12.70 -16.54
CA THR A 33 2.48 -14.10 -16.84
C THR A 33 3.98 -14.38 -16.73
N LYS A 34 4.83 -13.44 -17.13
CA LYS A 34 6.30 -13.56 -16.98
C LYS A 34 6.76 -13.63 -15.52
N LEU A 35 5.96 -13.15 -14.57
CA LEU A 35 6.22 -13.27 -13.13
C LEU A 35 5.76 -14.61 -12.54
N ASN A 36 5.38 -15.58 -13.36
CA ASN A 36 4.76 -16.85 -12.97
C ASN A 36 3.43 -16.67 -12.22
N ILE A 37 2.69 -15.62 -12.54
CA ILE A 37 1.36 -15.34 -12.01
C ILE A 37 0.35 -15.50 -13.16
N ASP A 38 -0.73 -16.25 -12.91
CA ASP A 38 -1.85 -16.31 -13.83
C ASP A 38 -2.72 -15.06 -13.67
N PRO A 39 -2.82 -14.18 -14.68
CA PRO A 39 -3.63 -12.97 -14.59
C PRO A 39 -5.10 -13.22 -14.31
N THR A 40 -5.63 -14.39 -14.71
CA THR A 40 -7.03 -14.77 -14.52
C THR A 40 -7.34 -15.25 -13.10
N SER A 41 -6.31 -15.64 -12.35
CA SER A 41 -6.40 -16.15 -10.97
C SER A 41 -6.19 -15.07 -9.90
N LEU A 42 -5.91 -13.84 -10.30
CA LEU A 42 -5.71 -12.75 -9.36
C LEU A 42 -6.99 -12.43 -8.57
N PRO A 43 -6.88 -12.15 -7.28
CA PRO A 43 -8.03 -11.76 -6.48
C PRO A 43 -8.59 -10.42 -6.97
N LYS A 44 -9.89 -10.23 -6.77
CA LYS A 44 -10.55 -8.95 -7.06
C LYS A 44 -10.49 -7.98 -5.89
N HIS A 45 -10.26 -8.48 -4.69
CA HIS A 45 -10.19 -7.70 -3.47
C HIS A 45 -9.15 -8.28 -2.53
N VAL A 46 -8.23 -7.46 -2.09
CA VAL A 46 -7.22 -7.81 -1.08
C VAL A 46 -7.47 -6.97 0.17
N SER A 47 -7.44 -7.62 1.33
CA SER A 47 -7.53 -6.93 2.63
C SER A 47 -6.21 -7.05 3.37
N VAL A 48 -5.72 -5.95 3.89
CA VAL A 48 -4.49 -5.87 4.66
C VAL A 48 -4.79 -5.41 6.07
N ILE A 49 -4.30 -6.14 7.06
CA ILE A 49 -4.37 -5.74 8.47
C ILE A 49 -3.05 -5.09 8.86
N MET A 50 -3.11 -3.83 9.25
CA MET A 50 -1.94 -3.07 9.71
C MET A 50 -1.76 -3.29 11.20
N ASP A 51 -0.90 -4.22 11.57
CA ASP A 51 -0.61 -4.57 12.96
C ASP A 51 0.89 -4.79 13.18
N GLY A 52 1.32 -4.67 14.43
CA GLY A 52 2.71 -4.93 14.82
C GLY A 52 3.71 -3.79 14.56
N ASN A 53 3.28 -2.65 14.03
CA ASN A 53 4.16 -1.52 13.73
C ASN A 53 4.85 -0.95 14.99
N GLY A 54 4.15 -0.93 16.11
CA GLY A 54 4.73 -0.52 17.40
C GLY A 54 5.80 -1.49 17.90
N ARG A 55 5.57 -2.78 17.76
CA ARG A 55 6.56 -3.83 18.10
C ARG A 55 7.79 -3.74 17.21
N TRP A 56 7.58 -3.56 15.91
CA TRP A 56 8.67 -3.37 14.94
C TRP A 56 9.61 -2.23 15.36
N ALA A 57 9.05 -1.08 15.77
CA ALA A 57 9.81 0.05 16.25
C ALA A 57 10.52 -0.26 17.58
N GLN A 58 9.82 -0.90 18.53
CA GLN A 58 10.36 -1.27 19.83
C GLN A 58 11.57 -2.22 19.71
N GLU A 59 11.50 -3.22 18.85
CA GLU A 59 12.60 -4.15 18.59
C GLU A 59 13.84 -3.47 18.02
N ARG A 60 13.69 -2.29 17.43
CA ARG A 60 14.77 -1.46 16.86
C ARG A 60 15.14 -0.26 17.73
N SER A 61 14.60 -0.21 18.95
CA SER A 61 14.79 0.92 19.86
C SER A 61 14.39 2.28 19.24
N LEU A 62 13.35 2.28 18.43
CA LEU A 62 12.79 3.44 17.78
C LEU A 62 11.48 3.89 18.46
N PRO A 63 11.11 5.18 18.36
CA PRO A 63 9.80 5.66 18.79
C PRO A 63 8.67 4.94 18.05
N ARG A 64 7.52 4.77 18.69
CA ARG A 64 6.33 4.12 18.07
C ARG A 64 5.86 4.86 16.81
N THR A 65 6.08 6.17 16.74
CA THR A 65 5.78 6.99 15.57
C THR A 65 6.54 6.53 14.32
N ASP A 66 7.77 6.07 14.48
CA ASP A 66 8.59 5.56 13.36
C ASP A 66 8.01 4.24 12.84
N GLY A 67 7.46 3.41 13.72
CA GLY A 67 6.72 2.21 13.32
C GLY A 67 5.46 2.53 12.51
N HIS A 68 4.72 3.58 12.87
CA HIS A 68 3.56 4.03 12.09
C HIS A 68 3.95 4.54 10.71
N LEU A 69 5.03 5.32 10.61
CA LEU A 69 5.56 5.79 9.33
C LEU A 69 6.00 4.63 8.43
N GLN A 70 6.68 3.65 9.00
CA GLN A 70 7.11 2.47 8.26
C GLN A 70 5.92 1.62 7.79
N GLY A 71 4.89 1.51 8.63
CA GLY A 71 3.64 0.85 8.24
C GLY A 71 2.92 1.56 7.10
N GLU A 72 2.94 2.89 7.08
CA GLU A 72 2.39 3.69 5.99
C GLU A 72 3.14 3.43 4.67
N GLU A 73 4.47 3.40 4.70
CA GLU A 73 5.27 3.07 3.51
C GLU A 73 4.97 1.66 2.99
N ALA A 74 4.88 0.67 3.88
CA ALA A 74 4.51 -0.70 3.51
C ALA A 74 3.10 -0.77 2.88
N LEU A 75 2.16 0.03 3.37
CA LEU A 75 0.83 0.12 2.77
C LEU A 75 0.89 0.70 1.35
N PHE A 76 1.70 1.73 1.12
CA PHE A 76 1.88 2.29 -0.22
C PHE A 76 2.47 1.28 -1.19
N GLU A 77 3.43 0.47 -0.77
CA GLU A 77 3.97 -0.62 -1.59
C GLU A 77 2.88 -1.65 -1.95
N CYS A 78 1.99 -1.98 -1.01
CA CYS A 78 0.83 -2.84 -1.29
C CYS A 78 -0.13 -2.22 -2.31
N VAL A 79 -0.38 -0.92 -2.23
CA VAL A 79 -1.20 -0.19 -3.20
C VAL A 79 -0.56 -0.21 -4.59
N GLU A 80 0.75 0.03 -4.67
CA GLU A 80 1.49 -0.07 -5.94
C GLU A 80 1.35 -1.45 -6.55
N ALA A 81 1.61 -2.50 -5.78
CA ALA A 81 1.49 -3.88 -6.25
C ALA A 81 0.07 -4.20 -6.72
N ALA A 82 -0.95 -3.73 -6.00
CA ALA A 82 -2.34 -3.92 -6.41
C ALA A 82 -2.65 -3.25 -7.75
N ILE A 83 -2.13 -2.06 -7.99
CA ILE A 83 -2.30 -1.34 -9.26
C ILE A 83 -1.54 -2.05 -10.38
N GLU A 84 -0.29 -2.43 -10.16
CA GLU A 84 0.53 -3.16 -11.13
C GLU A 84 -0.12 -4.47 -11.56
N LEU A 85 -0.69 -5.20 -10.60
CA LEU A 85 -1.37 -6.48 -10.83
C LEU A 85 -2.83 -6.33 -11.27
N ASN A 86 -3.32 -5.10 -11.39
CA ASN A 86 -4.70 -4.81 -11.77
C ASN A 86 -5.75 -5.39 -10.80
N ILE A 87 -5.44 -5.36 -9.51
CA ILE A 87 -6.38 -5.72 -8.45
C ILE A 87 -7.27 -4.51 -8.15
N PRO A 88 -8.60 -4.59 -8.38
CA PRO A 88 -9.45 -3.40 -8.34
C PRO A 88 -9.76 -2.87 -6.94
N TRP A 89 -9.65 -3.71 -5.91
CA TRP A 89 -10.02 -3.35 -4.54
C TRP A 89 -8.94 -3.72 -3.53
N LEU A 90 -8.56 -2.77 -2.72
CA LEU A 90 -7.69 -2.98 -1.56
C LEU A 90 -8.31 -2.31 -0.33
N THR A 91 -8.47 -3.05 0.74
CA THR A 91 -8.94 -2.55 2.04
C THR A 91 -7.82 -2.65 3.05
N ALA A 92 -7.54 -1.58 3.77
CA ALA A 92 -6.58 -1.57 4.89
C ALA A 92 -7.31 -1.28 6.22
N TYR A 93 -6.98 -2.05 7.22
CA TYR A 93 -7.47 -1.87 8.59
C TYR A 93 -6.39 -1.35 9.52
#